data_64eefa8d55ec370239339d93b3020377
#
_entry.id   64eefa8d55ec370239339d93b3020377
#
_cell.length_a   1.000
_cell.length_b   1.000
_cell.length_c   1.000
_cell.angle_alpha   90.00
_cell.angle_beta   90.00
_cell.angle_gamma   90.00
#
_symmetry.space_group_name_H-M   'P 1'
#
loop_
_entity.id
_entity.type
_entity.pdbx_description
1 polymer ?
#
loop_
_entity_poly.entity_id
_entity_poly.type
_entity_poly.pdbx_seq_one_letter_code
_entity_poly.pdbx_strand_id
1 'polypeptide(L)'
;MSATMSRAFRRSQPAVTAPPAESPAGTGPGPERPASTPARPETAHIATWRPMAATLSVGIVVLGAAVAAARRFDEPIATFTRDVQDFAGVPWYTGAVNTLNVIAWAVLTTLNLTVAWLERDERRRLVVFGAFTLVLLADDAFLLHEAVGPENGVPQVVFLGLYGLMGAVLLIGYARAPWSGTSLAFLAGGVLLATSVFVDELWRGHFLVEDGTKLLGTLVWISVPLLALRRPHRLG
;
A
#
# COMPACT_ATOMS: atom_id res chain seq x y z
N MET A 1 54.63 -19.49 8.23
CA MET A 1 55.52 -18.75 9.16
C MET A 1 54.75 -17.57 9.71
N SER A 2 54.73 -17.52 11.03
CA SER A 2 54.40 -16.47 12.02
C SER A 2 52.97 -16.02 12.06
N ALA A 3 52.20 -16.41 13.01
CA ALA A 3 52.18 -16.33 14.46
C ALA A 3 51.62 -14.99 14.98
N THR A 4 50.40 -15.07 15.58
CA THR A 4 49.98 -14.65 16.92
C THR A 4 50.07 -13.15 17.28
N MET A 5 48.93 -12.53 17.62
CA MET A 5 48.79 -11.93 18.94
C MET A 5 47.35 -11.60 19.31
N SER A 6 46.79 -12.45 20.17
CA SER A 6 45.60 -12.20 20.97
C SER A 6 45.96 -11.19 22.08
N ARG A 7 45.18 -10.12 22.30
CA ARG A 7 45.20 -9.34 23.52
C ARG A 7 43.78 -9.19 24.05
N ALA A 8 43.51 -10.02 25.05
CA ALA A 8 42.38 -9.90 25.95
C ALA A 8 42.50 -8.61 26.77
N PHE A 9 41.54 -7.72 26.63
CA PHE A 9 41.37 -6.56 27.51
C PHE A 9 40.28 -6.86 28.52
N ARG A 10 40.70 -7.43 29.65
CA ARG A 10 39.85 -7.66 30.84
C ARG A 10 39.73 -6.35 31.60
N ARG A 11 38.60 -5.63 31.43
CA ARG A 11 38.25 -4.50 32.32
C ARG A 11 37.63 -5.04 33.59
N SER A 12 38.35 -4.80 34.71
CA SER A 12 37.86 -4.98 36.05
C SER A 12 36.69 -4.03 36.36
N GLN A 13 35.55 -4.59 36.73
CA GLN A 13 34.42 -3.81 37.23
C GLN A 13 34.68 -3.54 38.74
N PRO A 14 34.46 -2.31 39.21
CA PRO A 14 34.49 -2.03 40.66
C PRO A 14 33.23 -2.60 41.32
N ALA A 15 33.42 -3.19 42.47
CA ALA A 15 32.37 -3.70 43.34
C ALA A 15 31.43 -2.58 43.79
N VAL A 16 30.15 -2.72 43.40
CA VAL A 16 29.08 -1.85 43.91
C VAL A 16 28.66 -2.37 45.27
N THR A 17 29.00 -1.62 46.33
CA THR A 17 28.51 -1.82 47.67
C THR A 17 27.00 -1.61 47.73
N ALA A 18 26.26 -2.62 48.19
CA ALA A 18 24.83 -2.55 48.43
C ALA A 18 24.51 -1.55 49.58
N PRO A 19 23.49 -0.72 49.43
CA PRO A 19 23.00 0.12 50.51
C PRO A 19 22.24 -0.73 51.55
N PRO A 20 22.20 -0.27 52.82
CA PRO A 20 21.58 -0.99 53.94
C PRO A 20 20.05 -1.07 53.74
N ALA A 21 19.50 -2.22 54.16
CA ALA A 21 18.08 -2.48 54.17
C ALA A 21 17.34 -1.51 55.12
N GLU A 22 16.48 -0.67 54.52
CA GLU A 22 15.52 0.13 55.30
C GLU A 22 14.33 -0.74 55.72
N SER A 23 14.01 -0.62 57.00
CA SER A 23 12.92 -1.28 57.73
C SER A 23 11.55 -0.95 57.12
N PRO A 24 10.61 -1.89 57.09
CA PRO A 24 9.26 -1.60 56.64
C PRO A 24 8.47 -0.88 57.71
N ALA A 25 8.31 0.41 57.62
CA ALA A 25 7.42 1.18 58.49
C ALA A 25 6.10 1.47 57.73
N GLY A 26 5.01 1.05 58.34
CA GLY A 26 3.69 1.69 58.22
C GLY A 26 2.83 1.30 57.02
N THR A 27 2.08 0.21 57.19
CA THR A 27 0.82 -0.03 56.42
C THR A 27 -0.26 0.97 56.86
N GLY A 28 -0.22 2.19 56.31
CA GLY A 28 -1.38 3.07 56.35
C GLY A 28 -2.35 2.67 55.23
N PRO A 29 -3.70 2.80 55.43
CA PRO A 29 -4.67 2.55 54.37
C PRO A 29 -4.40 3.54 53.24
N GLY A 30 -3.95 2.99 52.09
CA GLY A 30 -3.73 3.78 50.87
C GLY A 30 -5.02 4.43 50.43
N PRO A 31 -4.95 5.62 49.80
CA PRO A 31 -6.14 6.27 49.29
C PRO A 31 -6.87 5.33 48.32
N GLU A 32 -8.15 5.05 48.64
CA GLU A 32 -9.03 4.29 47.77
C GLU A 32 -8.99 4.91 46.38
N ARG A 33 -8.53 4.14 45.38
CA ARG A 33 -8.65 4.54 43.97
C ARG A 33 -10.12 4.81 43.71
N PRO A 34 -10.48 6.01 43.22
CA PRO A 34 -11.86 6.26 42.82
C PRO A 34 -12.26 5.19 41.80
N ALA A 35 -13.36 4.50 42.09
CA ALA A 35 -13.94 3.49 41.24
C ALA A 35 -14.04 4.06 39.81
N SER A 36 -13.38 3.40 38.86
CA SER A 36 -13.43 3.78 37.46
C SER A 36 -14.90 3.83 37.03
N THR A 37 -15.39 5.03 36.78
CA THR A 37 -16.75 5.25 36.25
C THR A 37 -16.88 4.43 34.96
N PRO A 38 -17.84 3.50 34.87
CA PRO A 38 -17.99 2.70 33.66
C PRO A 38 -18.24 3.66 32.48
N ALA A 39 -17.45 3.51 31.41
CA ALA A 39 -17.58 4.31 30.19
C ALA A 39 -19.04 4.23 29.69
N ARG A 40 -19.65 5.37 29.50
CA ARG A 40 -21.03 5.47 29.04
C ARG A 40 -21.20 4.72 27.71
N PRO A 41 -22.14 3.76 27.60
CA PRO A 41 -22.35 2.98 26.39
C PRO A 41 -22.75 3.81 25.15
N GLU A 42 -23.18 5.05 25.33
CA GLU A 42 -23.60 5.95 24.26
C GLU A 42 -22.50 6.38 23.29
N THR A 43 -21.25 6.45 23.75
CA THR A 43 -20.11 6.84 22.87
C THR A 43 -19.65 5.71 21.95
N ALA A 44 -19.90 4.45 22.30
CA ALA A 44 -19.51 3.29 21.47
C ALA A 44 -20.40 3.17 20.21
N HIS A 45 -21.69 3.50 20.30
CA HIS A 45 -22.62 3.48 19.15
C HIS A 45 -22.29 4.55 18.10
N ILE A 46 -21.89 5.74 18.52
CA ILE A 46 -21.54 6.85 17.61
C ILE A 46 -20.23 6.53 16.84
N ALA A 47 -19.30 5.76 17.43
CA ALA A 47 -18.04 5.42 16.78
C ALA A 47 -18.19 4.40 15.65
N THR A 48 -19.23 3.56 15.67
CA THR A 48 -19.39 2.46 14.70
C THR A 48 -20.17 2.84 13.44
N TRP A 49 -21.13 3.75 13.50
CA TRP A 49 -21.94 4.10 12.33
C TRP A 49 -21.25 5.06 11.36
N ARG A 50 -20.31 5.90 11.83
CA ARG A 50 -19.59 6.85 10.98
C ARG A 50 -18.83 6.20 9.81
N PRO A 51 -18.01 5.17 10.03
CA PRO A 51 -17.35 4.47 8.90
C PRO A 51 -18.36 3.79 7.97
N MET A 52 -19.45 3.21 8.52
CA MET A 52 -20.50 2.62 7.71
C MET A 52 -21.21 3.68 6.85
N ALA A 53 -21.55 4.83 7.43
CA ALA A 53 -22.16 5.94 6.68
C ALA A 53 -21.19 6.46 5.59
N ALA A 54 -19.91 6.59 5.90
CA ALA A 54 -18.90 7.03 4.93
C ALA A 54 -18.78 6.07 3.75
N THR A 55 -18.67 4.77 4.01
CA THR A 55 -18.58 3.76 2.94
C THR A 55 -19.87 3.67 2.12
N LEU A 56 -21.04 3.76 2.75
CA LEU A 56 -22.32 3.80 2.06
C LEU A 56 -22.43 5.05 1.18
N SER A 57 -21.99 6.21 1.67
CA SER A 57 -21.99 7.45 0.89
C SER A 57 -21.09 7.34 -0.35
N VAL A 58 -19.92 6.71 -0.24
CA VAL A 58 -19.06 6.42 -1.41
C VAL A 58 -19.79 5.54 -2.41
N GLY A 59 -20.45 4.47 -1.96
CA GLY A 59 -21.26 3.60 -2.83
C GLY A 59 -22.36 4.36 -3.58
N ILE A 60 -23.11 5.22 -2.85
CA ILE A 60 -24.17 6.05 -3.44
C ILE A 60 -23.59 7.02 -4.49
N VAL A 61 -22.44 7.63 -4.22
CA VAL A 61 -21.77 8.53 -5.17
C VAL A 61 -21.34 7.78 -6.44
N VAL A 62 -20.77 6.58 -6.30
CA VAL A 62 -20.36 5.75 -7.44
C VAL A 62 -21.58 5.36 -8.29
N LEU A 63 -22.67 4.89 -7.67
CA LEU A 63 -23.89 4.54 -8.39
C LEU A 63 -24.52 5.76 -9.06
N GLY A 64 -24.54 6.91 -8.36
CA GLY A 64 -25.00 8.17 -8.93
C GLY A 64 -24.17 8.62 -10.13
N ALA A 65 -22.85 8.46 -10.07
CA ALA A 65 -21.94 8.72 -11.19
C ALA A 65 -22.23 7.81 -12.39
N ALA A 66 -22.48 6.52 -12.15
CA ALA A 66 -22.84 5.57 -13.23
C ALA A 66 -24.16 5.98 -13.92
N VAL A 67 -25.18 6.37 -13.13
CA VAL A 67 -26.45 6.86 -13.70
C VAL A 67 -26.26 8.18 -14.48
N ALA A 68 -25.43 9.08 -13.96
CA ALA A 68 -25.12 10.34 -14.65
C ALA A 68 -24.36 10.10 -15.97
N ALA A 69 -23.40 9.16 -15.97
CA ALA A 69 -22.67 8.75 -17.16
C ALA A 69 -23.60 8.12 -18.21
N ALA A 70 -24.47 7.19 -17.80
CA ALA A 70 -25.46 6.58 -18.68
C ALA A 70 -26.31 7.64 -19.40
N ARG A 71 -26.79 8.65 -18.66
CA ARG A 71 -27.56 9.77 -19.24
C ARG A 71 -26.72 10.69 -20.12
N ARG A 72 -25.46 10.93 -19.74
CA ARG A 72 -24.53 11.83 -20.49
C ARG A 72 -24.13 11.26 -21.84
N PHE A 73 -23.96 9.95 -21.90
CA PHE A 73 -23.51 9.23 -23.11
C PHE A 73 -24.66 8.62 -23.90
N ASP A 74 -25.91 8.81 -23.45
CA ASP A 74 -27.12 8.20 -24.04
C ASP A 74 -27.03 6.66 -24.13
N GLU A 75 -26.45 6.05 -23.11
CA GLU A 75 -26.21 4.61 -23.03
C GLU A 75 -27.13 3.95 -21.99
N PRO A 76 -27.54 2.68 -22.18
CA PRO A 76 -28.25 1.93 -21.15
C PRO A 76 -27.40 1.80 -19.87
N ILE A 77 -28.03 1.88 -18.72
CA ILE A 77 -27.33 1.70 -17.42
C ILE A 77 -26.58 0.35 -17.35
N ALA A 78 -27.07 -0.66 -18.05
CA ALA A 78 -26.44 -1.96 -18.16
C ALA A 78 -24.99 -1.89 -18.71
N THR A 79 -24.67 -0.92 -19.55
CA THR A 79 -23.32 -0.66 -20.07
C THR A 79 -22.32 -0.35 -18.95
N PHE A 80 -22.80 0.21 -17.82
CA PHE A 80 -21.97 0.60 -16.69
C PHE A 80 -22.03 -0.37 -15.51
N THR A 81 -22.94 -1.36 -15.54
CA THR A 81 -23.21 -2.22 -14.36
C THR A 81 -23.07 -3.71 -14.64
N ARG A 82 -23.03 -4.14 -15.91
CA ARG A 82 -22.85 -5.55 -16.28
C ARG A 82 -21.36 -5.88 -16.44
N ASP A 83 -21.04 -7.13 -16.22
CA ASP A 83 -19.71 -7.66 -16.52
C ASP A 83 -19.40 -7.55 -18.02
N VAL A 84 -18.19 -7.11 -18.35
CA VAL A 84 -17.73 -6.95 -19.73
C VAL A 84 -17.82 -8.27 -20.50
N GLN A 85 -17.48 -9.39 -19.86
CA GLN A 85 -17.55 -10.73 -20.46
C GLN A 85 -18.99 -11.11 -20.84
N ASP A 86 -19.96 -10.85 -19.95
CA ASP A 86 -21.38 -11.12 -20.22
C ASP A 86 -21.94 -10.19 -21.31
N PHE A 87 -21.55 -8.89 -21.27
CA PHE A 87 -21.94 -7.91 -22.27
C PHE A 87 -21.37 -8.22 -23.66
N ALA A 88 -20.10 -8.63 -23.74
CA ALA A 88 -19.42 -8.96 -25.00
C ALA A 88 -19.70 -10.40 -25.49
N GLY A 89 -20.37 -11.23 -24.70
CA GLY A 89 -20.66 -12.62 -25.05
C GLY A 89 -19.41 -13.51 -25.15
N VAL A 90 -18.33 -13.19 -24.43
CA VAL A 90 -17.08 -13.95 -24.43
C VAL A 90 -16.98 -14.87 -23.22
N PRO A 91 -16.10 -15.92 -23.25
CA PRO A 91 -15.92 -16.81 -22.12
C PRO A 91 -15.52 -16.08 -20.83
N TRP A 92 -15.96 -16.57 -19.66
CA TRP A 92 -15.73 -15.97 -18.33
C TRP A 92 -14.26 -15.77 -17.97
N TYR A 93 -13.35 -16.54 -18.53
CA TYR A 93 -11.89 -16.46 -18.28
C TYR A 93 -11.19 -15.42 -19.16
N THR A 94 -11.92 -14.76 -20.07
CA THR A 94 -11.34 -13.70 -20.91
C THR A 94 -10.86 -12.54 -20.04
N GLY A 95 -9.59 -12.17 -20.19
CA GLY A 95 -8.97 -11.13 -19.37
C GLY A 95 -8.72 -11.50 -17.91
N ALA A 96 -8.73 -12.81 -17.54
CA ALA A 96 -8.56 -13.23 -16.15
C ALA A 96 -7.25 -12.72 -15.53
N VAL A 97 -6.14 -12.69 -16.27
CA VAL A 97 -4.84 -12.18 -15.76
C VAL A 97 -4.93 -10.69 -15.53
N ASN A 98 -5.54 -9.92 -16.43
CA ASN A 98 -5.76 -8.50 -16.24
C ASN A 98 -6.67 -8.21 -15.03
N THR A 99 -7.75 -8.98 -14.85
CA THR A 99 -8.59 -8.89 -13.64
C THR A 99 -7.78 -9.13 -12.36
N LEU A 100 -6.87 -10.13 -12.36
CA LEU A 100 -5.97 -10.38 -11.22
C LEU A 100 -5.00 -9.22 -11.00
N ASN A 101 -4.52 -8.55 -12.05
CA ASN A 101 -3.70 -7.35 -11.94
C ASN A 101 -4.46 -6.22 -11.23
N VAL A 102 -5.70 -5.94 -11.66
CA VAL A 102 -6.55 -4.91 -11.02
C VAL A 102 -6.79 -5.22 -9.54
N ILE A 103 -7.07 -6.48 -9.20
CA ILE A 103 -7.21 -6.93 -7.81
C ILE A 103 -5.90 -6.72 -7.03
N ALA A 104 -4.77 -7.11 -7.61
CA ALA A 104 -3.45 -6.94 -6.96
C ALA A 104 -3.12 -5.47 -6.73
N TRP A 105 -3.42 -4.57 -7.67
CA TRP A 105 -3.30 -3.12 -7.50
C TRP A 105 -4.18 -2.59 -6.36
N ALA A 106 -5.43 -3.05 -6.27
CA ALA A 106 -6.35 -2.65 -5.20
C ALA A 106 -5.83 -3.09 -3.82
N VAL A 107 -5.35 -4.33 -3.70
CA VAL A 107 -4.73 -4.86 -2.48
C VAL A 107 -3.49 -4.04 -2.11
N LEU A 108 -2.58 -3.80 -3.05
CA LEU A 108 -1.36 -3.02 -2.83
C LEU A 108 -1.67 -1.60 -2.35
N THR A 109 -2.60 -0.91 -3.02
CA THR A 109 -3.03 0.45 -2.65
C THR A 109 -3.60 0.48 -1.24
N THR A 110 -4.51 -0.44 -0.93
CA THR A 110 -5.15 -0.54 0.39
C THR A 110 -4.11 -0.81 1.48
N LEU A 111 -3.19 -1.74 1.26
CA LEU A 111 -2.11 -2.04 2.21
C LEU A 111 -1.19 -0.84 2.44
N ASN A 112 -0.76 -0.14 1.39
CA ASN A 112 0.07 1.04 1.54
C ASN A 112 -0.61 2.11 2.40
N LEU A 113 -1.88 2.42 2.14
CA LEU A 113 -2.61 3.45 2.88
C LEU A 113 -2.92 3.02 4.32
N THR A 114 -3.26 1.74 4.54
CA THR A 114 -3.50 1.19 5.87
C THR A 114 -2.24 1.20 6.72
N VAL A 115 -1.12 0.72 6.16
CA VAL A 115 0.16 0.70 6.88
C VAL A 115 0.68 2.12 7.12
N ALA A 116 0.48 3.04 6.19
CA ALA A 116 0.79 4.45 6.38
C ALA A 116 0.03 5.08 7.56
N TRP A 117 -1.18 4.60 7.85
CA TRP A 117 -1.96 5.03 8.99
C TRP A 117 -1.41 4.46 10.32
N LEU A 118 -0.90 3.23 10.29
CA LEU A 118 -0.34 2.54 11.45
C LEU A 118 1.11 2.97 11.76
N GLU A 119 1.95 3.12 10.72
CA GLU A 119 3.39 3.36 10.82
C GLU A 119 3.75 4.83 10.54
N ARG A 120 3.90 5.62 11.62
CA ARG A 120 4.15 7.08 11.50
C ARG A 120 5.48 7.40 10.84
N ASP A 121 6.52 6.61 11.08
CA ASP A 121 7.88 6.84 10.55
C ASP A 121 7.96 6.67 9.03
N GLU A 122 7.19 5.73 8.47
CA GLU A 122 7.13 5.44 7.04
C GLU A 122 5.93 6.11 6.34
N ARG A 123 5.08 6.81 7.10
CA ARG A 123 3.79 7.35 6.65
C ARG A 123 3.87 8.10 5.34
N ARG A 124 4.77 9.09 5.26
CA ARG A 124 4.89 9.93 4.05
C ARG A 124 5.23 9.11 2.82
N ARG A 125 6.16 8.16 2.95
CA ARG A 125 6.61 7.30 1.86
C ARG A 125 5.50 6.36 1.39
N LEU A 126 4.80 5.74 2.33
CA LEU A 126 3.70 4.82 2.04
C LEU A 126 2.47 5.54 1.48
N VAL A 127 2.16 6.76 1.94
CA VAL A 127 1.07 7.58 1.36
C VAL A 127 1.37 7.93 -0.09
N VAL A 128 2.60 8.39 -0.39
CA VAL A 128 3.00 8.73 -1.78
C VAL A 128 2.98 7.48 -2.65
N PHE A 129 3.44 6.34 -2.13
CA PHE A 129 3.39 5.08 -2.86
C PHE A 129 1.95 4.61 -3.06
N GLY A 130 1.10 4.69 -2.04
CA GLY A 130 -0.32 4.35 -2.15
C GLY A 130 -1.07 5.25 -3.14
N ALA A 131 -0.77 6.55 -3.16
CA ALA A 131 -1.34 7.45 -4.16
C ALA A 131 -0.90 7.10 -5.59
N PHE A 132 0.37 6.75 -5.78
CA PHE A 132 0.88 6.29 -7.07
C PHE A 132 0.21 5.00 -7.52
N THR A 133 0.12 4.01 -6.64
CA THR A 133 -0.54 2.73 -6.96
C THR A 133 -2.05 2.88 -7.18
N LEU A 134 -2.70 3.86 -6.54
CA LEU A 134 -4.10 4.22 -6.82
C LEU A 134 -4.28 4.78 -8.24
N VAL A 135 -3.33 5.59 -8.71
CA VAL A 135 -3.34 6.11 -10.09
C VAL A 135 -3.19 4.96 -11.08
N LEU A 136 -2.24 4.03 -10.84
CA LEU A 136 -2.05 2.86 -11.70
C LEU A 136 -3.25 1.91 -11.65
N LEU A 137 -3.89 1.74 -10.49
CA LEU A 137 -5.14 0.99 -10.37
C LEU A 137 -6.25 1.61 -11.22
N ALA A 138 -6.42 2.93 -11.15
CA ALA A 138 -7.45 3.62 -11.94
C ALA A 138 -7.15 3.51 -13.44
N ASP A 139 -5.89 3.60 -13.81
CA ASP A 139 -5.45 3.44 -15.19
C ASP A 139 -5.76 2.04 -15.74
N ASP A 140 -5.35 0.99 -15.04
CA ASP A 140 -5.58 -0.41 -15.44
C ASP A 140 -7.09 -0.78 -15.44
N ALA A 141 -7.84 -0.25 -14.46
CA ALA A 141 -9.27 -0.54 -14.34
C ALA A 141 -10.12 0.16 -15.40
N PHE A 142 -9.70 1.34 -15.85
CA PHE A 142 -10.48 2.19 -16.77
C PHE A 142 -9.79 2.44 -18.12
N LEU A 143 -8.65 1.78 -18.39
CA LEU A 143 -7.88 1.89 -19.63
C LEU A 143 -7.56 3.37 -19.98
N LEU A 144 -7.13 4.14 -18.96
CA LEU A 144 -6.99 5.59 -19.11
C LEU A 144 -5.94 5.97 -20.15
N HIS A 145 -4.80 5.28 -20.19
CA HIS A 145 -3.73 5.56 -21.17
C HIS A 145 -3.95 4.87 -22.51
N GLU A 146 -4.68 3.74 -22.54
CA GLU A 146 -4.89 2.95 -23.76
C GLU A 146 -6.10 3.41 -24.57
N ALA A 147 -7.18 3.78 -23.91
CA ALA A 147 -8.45 4.13 -24.56
C ALA A 147 -8.91 5.56 -24.24
N VAL A 148 -9.17 5.85 -22.97
CA VAL A 148 -9.82 7.13 -22.57
C VAL A 148 -8.96 8.34 -22.95
N GLY A 149 -7.66 8.29 -22.72
CA GLY A 149 -6.76 9.40 -23.10
C GLY A 149 -6.72 9.63 -24.60
N PRO A 150 -6.35 8.64 -25.41
CA PRO A 150 -6.33 8.77 -26.88
C PRO A 150 -7.65 9.22 -27.48
N GLU A 151 -8.79 8.71 -27.03
CA GLU A 151 -10.11 9.12 -27.48
C GLU A 151 -10.41 10.60 -27.17
N ASN A 152 -9.82 11.14 -26.11
CA ASN A 152 -9.92 12.55 -25.72
C ASN A 152 -8.74 13.41 -26.21
N GLY A 153 -7.91 12.89 -27.11
CA GLY A 153 -6.79 13.62 -27.72
C GLY A 153 -5.54 13.74 -26.85
N VAL A 154 -5.45 12.95 -25.76
CA VAL A 154 -4.25 12.89 -24.89
C VAL A 154 -3.41 11.68 -25.31
N PRO A 155 -2.21 11.87 -25.89
CA PRO A 155 -1.37 10.75 -26.30
C PRO A 155 -0.95 9.86 -25.10
N GLN A 156 -0.85 8.54 -25.31
CA GLN A 156 -0.41 7.56 -24.32
C GLN A 156 0.92 7.96 -23.64
N VAL A 157 1.87 8.51 -24.42
CA VAL A 157 3.18 8.94 -23.89
C VAL A 157 3.08 9.95 -22.75
N VAL A 158 2.00 10.74 -22.67
CA VAL A 158 1.79 11.70 -21.56
C VAL A 158 1.54 10.96 -20.27
N PHE A 159 0.73 9.89 -20.29
CA PHE A 159 0.48 9.04 -19.12
C PHE A 159 1.74 8.31 -18.69
N LEU A 160 2.45 7.68 -19.63
CA LEU A 160 3.72 6.99 -19.35
C LEU A 160 4.77 7.94 -18.78
N GLY A 161 4.86 9.17 -19.29
CA GLY A 161 5.73 10.22 -18.76
C GLY A 161 5.37 10.60 -17.33
N LEU A 162 4.08 10.75 -17.02
CA LEU A 162 3.60 11.03 -15.67
C LEU A 162 3.92 9.87 -14.70
N TYR A 163 3.66 8.63 -15.11
CA TYR A 163 3.96 7.44 -14.28
C TYR A 163 5.47 7.30 -14.06
N GLY A 164 6.28 7.52 -15.10
CA GLY A 164 7.73 7.55 -15.00
C GLY A 164 8.24 8.61 -14.02
N LEU A 165 7.67 9.83 -14.07
CA LEU A 165 8.01 10.90 -13.13
C LEU A 165 7.64 10.54 -11.68
N MET A 166 6.42 10.04 -11.45
CA MET A 166 5.98 9.61 -10.12
C MET A 166 6.85 8.44 -9.60
N GLY A 167 7.16 7.48 -10.46
CA GLY A 167 8.07 6.37 -10.14
C GLY A 167 9.48 6.85 -9.79
N ALA A 168 10.01 7.85 -10.52
CA ALA A 168 11.32 8.44 -10.24
C ALA A 168 11.35 9.16 -8.87
N VAL A 169 10.31 9.90 -8.51
CA VAL A 169 10.19 10.53 -7.19
C VAL A 169 10.22 9.48 -6.08
N LEU A 170 9.50 8.38 -6.25
CA LEU A 170 9.51 7.26 -5.31
C LEU A 170 10.88 6.59 -5.27
N LEU A 171 11.51 6.35 -6.41
CA LEU A 171 12.85 5.75 -6.52
C LEU A 171 13.86 6.56 -5.72
N ILE A 172 13.87 7.89 -5.83
CA ILE A 172 14.73 8.77 -5.02
C ILE A 172 14.46 8.58 -3.52
N GLY A 173 13.18 8.44 -3.13
CA GLY A 173 12.79 8.18 -1.75
C GLY A 173 13.33 6.86 -1.20
N TYR A 174 13.27 5.79 -1.99
CA TYR A 174 13.75 4.46 -1.61
C TYR A 174 15.27 4.30 -1.75
N ALA A 175 15.92 5.02 -2.68
CA ALA A 175 17.36 4.99 -2.89
C ALA A 175 18.18 5.53 -1.70
N ARG A 176 17.56 6.29 -0.78
CA ARG A 176 18.23 6.79 0.45
C ARG A 176 18.62 5.68 1.43
N ALA A 177 17.98 4.51 1.36
CA ALA A 177 18.31 3.33 2.14
C ALA A 177 18.29 2.07 1.25
N PRO A 178 19.19 1.96 0.25
CA PRO A 178 19.08 1.01 -0.85
C PRO A 178 19.11 -0.45 -0.40
N TRP A 179 19.77 -0.76 0.69
CA TRP A 179 19.90 -2.12 1.22
C TRP A 179 18.83 -2.51 2.23
N SER A 180 17.80 -1.67 2.42
CA SER A 180 16.65 -2.08 3.21
C SER A 180 15.77 -3.06 2.44
N GLY A 181 15.13 -4.00 3.14
CA GLY A 181 14.21 -4.96 2.51
C GLY A 181 13.09 -4.28 1.73
N THR A 182 12.57 -3.16 2.25
CA THR A 182 11.53 -2.35 1.57
C THR A 182 12.05 -1.73 0.26
N SER A 183 13.29 -1.22 0.25
CA SER A 183 13.89 -0.65 -0.96
C SER A 183 14.21 -1.71 -2.01
N LEU A 184 14.72 -2.86 -1.59
CA LEU A 184 14.98 -3.98 -2.50
C LEU A 184 13.68 -4.50 -3.13
N ALA A 185 12.61 -4.65 -2.33
CA ALA A 185 11.31 -5.05 -2.85
C ALA A 185 10.72 -4.00 -3.81
N PHE A 186 10.86 -2.70 -3.49
CA PHE A 186 10.43 -1.63 -4.38
C PHE A 186 11.17 -1.67 -5.71
N LEU A 187 12.51 -1.81 -5.68
CA LEU A 187 13.33 -1.88 -6.90
C LEU A 187 13.02 -3.13 -7.73
N ALA A 188 12.93 -4.30 -7.10
CA ALA A 188 12.65 -5.55 -7.80
C ALA A 188 11.28 -5.52 -8.50
N GLY A 189 10.23 -5.08 -7.80
CA GLY A 189 8.91 -4.91 -8.41
C GLY A 189 8.91 -3.85 -9.50
N GLY A 190 9.63 -2.72 -9.30
CA GLY A 190 9.79 -1.67 -10.30
C GLY A 190 10.46 -2.14 -11.59
N VAL A 191 11.48 -2.99 -11.50
CA VAL A 191 12.13 -3.60 -12.67
C VAL A 191 11.15 -4.49 -13.43
N LEU A 192 10.36 -5.32 -12.74
CA LEU A 192 9.35 -6.17 -13.39
C LEU A 192 8.27 -5.34 -14.09
N LEU A 193 7.79 -4.27 -13.47
CA LEU A 193 6.80 -3.36 -14.07
C LEU A 193 7.40 -2.59 -15.26
N ALA A 194 8.65 -2.12 -15.15
CA ALA A 194 9.32 -1.49 -16.28
C ALA A 194 9.51 -2.47 -17.45
N THR A 195 9.75 -3.75 -17.15
CA THR A 195 9.82 -4.81 -18.18
C THR A 195 8.48 -5.00 -18.86
N SER A 196 7.36 -4.98 -18.12
CA SER A 196 6.01 -5.06 -18.70
C SER A 196 5.77 -3.92 -19.69
N VAL A 197 6.02 -2.66 -19.28
CA VAL A 197 5.88 -1.49 -20.16
C VAL A 197 6.80 -1.58 -21.38
N PHE A 198 8.04 -2.06 -21.19
CA PHE A 198 8.98 -2.22 -22.28
C PHE A 198 8.51 -3.27 -23.32
N VAL A 199 7.92 -4.38 -22.84
CA VAL A 199 7.38 -5.43 -23.70
C VAL A 199 6.17 -4.94 -24.47
N ASP A 200 5.25 -4.23 -23.82
CA ASP A 200 4.08 -3.63 -24.46
C ASP A 200 4.47 -2.67 -25.60
N GLU A 201 5.40 -1.75 -25.34
CA GLU A 201 5.78 -0.73 -26.30
C GLU A 201 6.63 -1.26 -27.47
N LEU A 202 7.53 -2.20 -27.21
CA LEU A 202 8.53 -2.64 -28.20
C LEU A 202 8.29 -4.04 -28.77
N TRP A 203 7.49 -4.86 -28.10
CA TRP A 203 7.32 -6.27 -28.45
C TRP A 203 5.86 -6.70 -28.48
N ARG A 204 5.06 -5.93 -29.17
CA ARG A 204 3.59 -6.13 -29.27
C ARG A 204 3.22 -7.58 -29.56
N GLY A 205 2.21 -8.07 -28.83
CA GLY A 205 1.67 -9.43 -29.01
C GLY A 205 2.22 -10.47 -28.02
N HIS A 206 3.12 -10.10 -27.11
CA HIS A 206 3.63 -10.98 -26.04
C HIS A 206 2.86 -10.80 -24.72
N PHE A 207 1.53 -10.78 -24.76
CA PHE A 207 0.62 -10.50 -23.65
C PHE A 207 0.93 -11.29 -22.38
N LEU A 208 1.34 -12.55 -22.48
CA LEU A 208 1.70 -13.34 -21.29
C LEU A 208 2.94 -12.78 -20.57
N VAL A 209 3.92 -12.28 -21.31
CA VAL A 209 5.13 -11.69 -20.72
C VAL A 209 4.80 -10.33 -20.12
N GLU A 210 4.05 -9.53 -20.83
CA GLU A 210 3.58 -8.20 -20.42
C GLU A 210 2.75 -8.29 -19.13
N ASP A 211 1.59 -8.95 -19.20
CA ASP A 211 0.69 -9.09 -18.05
C ASP A 211 1.29 -9.91 -16.91
N GLY A 212 2.08 -10.93 -17.25
CA GLY A 212 2.76 -11.76 -16.27
C GLY A 212 3.80 -10.97 -15.47
N THR A 213 4.64 -10.16 -16.11
CA THR A 213 5.63 -9.32 -15.42
C THR A 213 4.95 -8.18 -14.65
N LYS A 214 3.84 -7.63 -15.15
CA LYS A 214 2.99 -6.67 -14.44
C LYS A 214 2.47 -7.29 -13.13
N LEU A 215 1.85 -8.47 -13.20
CA LEU A 215 1.32 -9.16 -12.03
C LEU A 215 2.43 -9.49 -11.01
N LEU A 216 3.54 -10.06 -11.46
CA LEU A 216 4.66 -10.39 -10.59
C LEU A 216 5.25 -9.14 -9.93
N GLY A 217 5.41 -8.04 -10.66
CA GLY A 217 5.89 -6.76 -10.15
C GLY A 217 4.98 -6.20 -9.06
N THR A 218 3.67 -6.21 -9.30
CA THR A 218 2.66 -5.77 -8.33
C THR A 218 2.68 -6.65 -7.06
N LEU A 219 2.75 -7.98 -7.21
CA LEU A 219 2.86 -8.91 -6.07
C LEU A 219 4.14 -8.69 -5.26
N VAL A 220 5.28 -8.43 -5.91
CA VAL A 220 6.53 -8.06 -5.23
C VAL A 220 6.35 -6.73 -4.48
N TRP A 221 5.69 -5.75 -5.05
CA TRP A 221 5.42 -4.47 -4.39
C TRP A 221 4.49 -4.59 -3.16
N ILE A 222 3.60 -5.59 -3.10
CA ILE A 222 2.80 -5.89 -1.90
C ILE A 222 3.70 -6.20 -0.69
N SER A 223 4.89 -6.74 -0.91
CA SER A 223 5.83 -6.97 0.20
C SER A 223 6.38 -5.67 0.83
N VAL A 224 6.34 -4.53 0.13
CA VAL A 224 6.86 -3.25 0.66
C VAL A 224 6.14 -2.80 1.93
N PRO A 225 4.79 -2.61 1.94
CA PRO A 225 4.08 -2.26 3.16
C PRO A 225 4.17 -3.35 4.23
N LEU A 226 4.17 -4.64 3.85
CA LEU A 226 4.31 -5.75 4.81
C LEU A 226 5.66 -5.76 5.51
N LEU A 227 6.75 -5.40 4.82
CA LEU A 227 8.09 -5.26 5.40
C LEU A 227 8.20 -4.01 6.27
N ALA A 228 7.46 -2.94 5.95
CA ALA A 228 7.40 -1.76 6.80
C ALA A 228 6.79 -2.06 8.17
N LEU A 229 5.70 -2.85 8.23
CA LEU A 229 5.07 -3.30 9.47
C LEU A 229 5.97 -4.14 10.38
N ARG A 230 6.94 -4.86 9.82
CA ARG A 230 7.82 -5.77 10.57
C ARG A 230 9.03 -5.08 11.20
N ARG A 231 9.23 -3.79 10.98
CA ARG A 231 10.34 -3.08 11.62
C ARG A 231 10.10 -3.00 13.13
N PRO A 232 11.03 -3.47 13.96
CA PRO A 232 10.90 -3.31 15.40
C PRO A 232 10.84 -1.80 15.70
N HIS A 233 9.78 -1.37 16.37
CA HIS A 233 9.71 0.00 16.89
C HIS A 233 10.96 0.22 17.73
N ARG A 234 11.83 1.14 17.33
CA ARG A 234 12.92 1.62 18.20
C ARG A 234 12.21 2.31 19.36
N LEU A 235 12.13 1.59 20.49
CA LEU A 235 11.75 2.19 21.75
C LEU A 235 12.81 3.26 22.03
N GLY A 236 12.47 4.52 21.77
CA GLY A 236 13.30 5.68 22.10
C GLY A 236 13.20 6.03 23.58
#